data_4b07f29eada1003d25aff66af8bcefff
#
_entry.id   4b07f29eada1003d25aff66af8bcefff
#
_cell.length_a   1.000
_cell.length_b   1.000
_cell.length_c   1.000
_cell.angle_alpha   90.00
_cell.angle_beta   90.00
_cell.angle_gamma   90.00
#
_symmetry.space_group_name_H-M   'P 1'
#
loop_
_entity.id
_entity.type
_entity.pdbx_description
1 polymer ?
#
loop_
_entity_poly.entity_id
_entity_poly.type
_entity_poly.pdbx_seq_one_letter_code
_entity_poly.pdbx_strand_id
1 'polypeptide(L)'
;MPVKYVFVTGGVVSGLGKGITAASLGRLLKARGYHVTMQKFDPYINIDPGTMNPVQHGEVFVTEDGVETDLDLGHYERFIDENLTKNSNVTTGKVYWTVLTKERRGDFGGGTVQVIPHITDEIKSRFHRSGERTLPDGEPASWGVGQNSSGKAGSPESDDMEIAIIEVGGTVGDIESQPFLEAIRQFQHDVGRENAILIHVTLVPYLKVSEELKTKPTQASVKDLQGMGIQPDIIVCRSELPLDDGIRSKIAQFCNVPKNHVLQNLDVEVLYELPLVMEQEHLAEVACESLRIPCPEPDLTEWSSMIESWKHPQKQVTVALVGKYISLHDAYISVVEALKHGGVANHASVSIRWVDSETLNDRNAAEIFDGVNGILVPGGFGSRGIEGKISAIRWARTHGIPFLGLCLGMQMAIVEFARDVVGYRDAHTAELDPDTSHPVIHLMPDQNGVEDIGGTLRLGSYPCILDKTSKAYGLYGQETIHERHRHRYEVNNDYRQALTEHGMKLSGISPDGRIVEMVEIPDHPWFVATQAHPEFKSRPNRPHPLFSGFIEAALKNQEK
;
A
#
# COMPACT_ATOMS: atom_id res chain seq x y z
N MET A 1 2.02 1.99 -28.95
CA MET A 1 3.34 2.61 -28.84
C MET A 1 4.23 1.77 -27.96
N PRO A 2 5.56 1.86 -28.05
CA PRO A 2 6.40 1.14 -27.11
C PRO A 2 6.19 1.71 -25.70
N VAL A 3 6.06 0.83 -24.72
CA VAL A 3 6.06 1.17 -23.28
C VAL A 3 7.39 1.82 -22.93
N LYS A 4 7.39 2.85 -22.09
CA LYS A 4 8.59 3.46 -21.55
C LYS A 4 8.84 2.92 -20.14
N TYR A 5 10.09 2.65 -19.81
CA TYR A 5 10.49 2.05 -18.53
C TYR A 5 11.40 3.00 -17.74
N VAL A 6 11.11 3.16 -16.47
CA VAL A 6 11.94 3.91 -15.52
C VAL A 6 12.36 2.97 -14.40
N PHE A 7 13.62 2.59 -14.39
CA PHE A 7 14.18 1.81 -13.28
C PHE A 7 14.64 2.73 -12.17
N VAL A 8 14.29 2.39 -10.92
CA VAL A 8 14.72 3.13 -9.74
C VAL A 8 15.54 2.20 -8.85
N THR A 9 16.81 2.52 -8.67
CA THR A 9 17.74 1.78 -7.81
C THR A 9 18.23 2.67 -6.67
N GLY A 10 18.83 2.08 -5.65
CA GLY A 10 19.42 2.86 -4.56
C GLY A 10 20.77 2.36 -4.14
N GLY A 11 21.54 3.24 -3.53
CA GLY A 11 22.86 2.91 -3.02
C GLY A 11 23.18 3.56 -1.69
N VAL A 12 24.31 3.21 -1.10
CA VAL A 12 24.83 3.67 0.18
C VAL A 12 24.16 3.01 1.38
N VAL A 13 22.84 3.19 1.59
CA VAL A 13 22.08 2.57 2.70
C VAL A 13 20.65 2.26 2.26
N SER A 14 19.97 1.38 2.99
CA SER A 14 18.53 1.16 2.85
C SER A 14 17.74 2.34 3.45
N GLY A 15 16.43 2.43 3.12
CA GLY A 15 15.56 3.47 3.71
C GLY A 15 15.75 4.87 3.13
N LEU A 16 16.42 5.05 2.00
CA LEU A 16 16.63 6.36 1.34
C LEU A 16 15.36 6.95 0.69
N GLY A 17 14.25 6.23 0.71
CA GLY A 17 13.02 6.69 0.08
C GLY A 17 12.99 6.48 -1.45
N LYS A 18 13.60 5.40 -1.95
CA LYS A 18 13.51 5.00 -3.38
C LYS A 18 12.07 4.91 -3.85
N GLY A 19 11.24 4.15 -3.09
CA GLY A 19 9.82 3.93 -3.39
C GLY A 19 9.04 5.24 -3.46
N ILE A 20 9.26 6.12 -2.49
CA ILE A 20 8.60 7.43 -2.46
C ILE A 20 9.07 8.35 -3.58
N THR A 21 10.36 8.31 -3.96
CA THR A 21 10.88 9.03 -5.12
C THR A 21 10.25 8.51 -6.42
N ALA A 22 10.17 7.17 -6.56
CA ALA A 22 9.53 6.51 -7.70
C ALA A 22 8.03 6.86 -7.79
N ALA A 23 7.32 6.80 -6.65
CA ALA A 23 5.91 7.13 -6.57
C ALA A 23 5.63 8.62 -6.85
N SER A 24 6.54 9.52 -6.39
CA SER A 24 6.47 10.95 -6.70
C SER A 24 6.60 11.22 -8.19
N LEU A 25 7.55 10.56 -8.86
CA LEU A 25 7.67 10.64 -10.32
C LEU A 25 6.40 10.11 -10.99
N GLY A 26 5.86 8.98 -10.51
CA GLY A 26 4.61 8.43 -11.01
C GLY A 26 3.44 9.41 -10.91
N ARG A 27 3.30 10.10 -9.77
CA ARG A 27 2.31 11.16 -9.59
C ARG A 27 2.50 12.31 -10.58
N LEU A 28 3.73 12.76 -10.76
CA LEU A 28 4.06 13.88 -11.66
C LEU A 28 3.80 13.55 -13.14
N LEU A 29 4.12 12.32 -13.55
CA LEU A 29 3.84 11.85 -14.91
C LEU A 29 2.33 11.69 -15.14
N LYS A 30 1.60 11.16 -14.14
CA LYS A 30 0.15 11.06 -14.20
C LYS A 30 -0.53 12.45 -14.27
N ALA A 31 -0.01 13.44 -13.54
CA ALA A 31 -0.49 14.81 -13.61
C ALA A 31 -0.27 15.47 -14.99
N ARG A 32 0.58 14.88 -15.81
CA ARG A 32 0.86 15.26 -17.21
C ARG A 32 0.03 14.48 -18.24
N GLY A 33 -0.89 13.62 -17.79
CA GLY A 33 -1.77 12.82 -18.65
C GLY A 33 -1.20 11.46 -19.08
N TYR A 34 -0.05 11.02 -18.54
CA TYR A 34 0.48 9.70 -18.83
C TYR A 34 -0.23 8.61 -18.02
N HIS A 35 -0.40 7.43 -18.62
CA HIS A 35 -0.75 6.22 -17.90
C HIS A 35 0.51 5.67 -17.22
N VAL A 36 0.44 5.51 -15.90
CA VAL A 36 1.59 5.08 -15.09
C VAL A 36 1.25 3.83 -14.33
N THR A 37 2.10 2.82 -14.44
CA THR A 37 2.07 1.65 -13.56
C THR A 37 3.36 1.56 -12.75
N MET A 38 3.29 0.88 -11.60
CA MET A 38 4.45 0.71 -10.74
C MET A 38 4.70 -0.75 -10.41
N GLN A 39 5.97 -1.14 -10.31
CA GLN A 39 6.37 -2.49 -9.96
C GLN A 39 7.52 -2.47 -8.96
N LYS A 40 7.45 -3.36 -7.97
CA LYS A 40 8.49 -3.58 -6.95
C LYS A 40 9.19 -4.90 -7.19
N PHE A 41 10.52 -4.88 -7.16
CA PHE A 41 11.36 -6.06 -7.11
C PHE A 41 12.03 -6.17 -5.75
N ASP A 42 11.69 -7.21 -5.00
CA ASP A 42 12.22 -7.46 -3.68
C ASP A 42 13.29 -8.55 -3.71
N PRO A 43 14.50 -8.29 -3.20
CA PRO A 43 15.61 -9.23 -3.31
C PRO A 43 15.55 -10.43 -2.33
N TYR A 44 14.57 -10.48 -1.42
CA TYR A 44 14.42 -11.60 -0.51
C TYR A 44 13.89 -12.87 -1.21
N ILE A 45 14.18 -14.04 -0.60
CA ILE A 45 13.87 -15.37 -1.17
C ILE A 45 12.44 -15.83 -0.85
N ASN A 46 11.71 -15.17 0.04
CA ASN A 46 10.32 -15.49 0.29
C ASN A 46 9.51 -15.36 -1.00
N ILE A 47 8.52 -16.24 -1.20
CA ILE A 47 7.64 -16.17 -2.36
C ILE A 47 6.77 -14.92 -2.28
N ASP A 48 6.23 -14.65 -1.09
CA ASP A 48 5.46 -13.45 -0.76
C ASP A 48 5.64 -13.08 0.72
N PRO A 49 5.20 -11.91 1.18
CA PRO A 49 5.32 -11.50 2.57
C PRO A 49 4.21 -12.06 3.49
N GLY A 50 3.27 -12.84 2.99
CA GLY A 50 2.08 -13.29 3.74
C GLY A 50 2.41 -14.08 5.01
N THR A 51 3.55 -14.78 5.04
CA THR A 51 4.04 -15.53 6.20
C THR A 51 5.09 -14.78 7.03
N MET A 52 5.47 -13.56 6.62
CA MET A 52 6.45 -12.76 7.34
C MET A 52 5.88 -12.13 8.61
N ASN A 53 6.75 -11.90 9.59
CA ASN A 53 6.36 -11.24 10.83
C ASN A 53 6.19 -9.73 10.60
N PRO A 54 4.99 -9.15 10.83
CA PRO A 54 4.76 -7.71 10.66
C PRO A 54 5.67 -6.80 11.51
N VAL A 55 6.20 -7.30 12.62
CA VAL A 55 7.16 -6.55 13.47
C VAL A 55 8.53 -6.42 12.80
N GLN A 56 8.86 -7.27 11.84
CA GLN A 56 10.13 -7.21 11.11
C GLN A 56 10.01 -6.54 9.73
N HIS A 57 8.89 -6.73 9.05
CA HIS A 57 8.71 -6.30 7.66
C HIS A 57 7.65 -5.21 7.46
N GLY A 58 6.91 -4.85 8.53
CA GLY A 58 5.80 -3.93 8.42
C GLY A 58 4.51 -4.61 7.96
N GLU A 59 3.59 -3.82 7.45
CA GLU A 59 2.28 -4.28 6.97
C GLU A 59 2.39 -5.18 5.74
N VAL A 60 1.55 -6.21 5.71
CA VAL A 60 1.29 -6.98 4.48
C VAL A 60 0.14 -6.31 3.74
N PHE A 61 0.46 -5.70 2.61
CA PHE A 61 -0.52 -5.04 1.74
C PHE A 61 -1.16 -6.06 0.79
N VAL A 62 -2.43 -5.89 0.43
CA VAL A 62 -3.14 -6.79 -0.48
C VAL A 62 -3.63 -6.01 -1.70
N THR A 63 -3.31 -6.52 -2.89
CA THR A 63 -3.75 -5.95 -4.18
C THR A 63 -5.22 -6.24 -4.48
N GLU A 64 -5.77 -5.57 -5.49
CA GLU A 64 -7.17 -5.78 -5.91
C GLU A 64 -7.44 -7.23 -6.35
N ASP A 65 -6.49 -7.86 -7.01
CA ASP A 65 -6.55 -9.24 -7.51
C ASP A 65 -6.05 -10.29 -6.50
N GLY A 66 -5.87 -9.91 -5.23
CA GLY A 66 -5.69 -10.84 -4.12
C GLY A 66 -4.27 -11.39 -3.94
N VAL A 67 -3.26 -10.57 -4.16
CA VAL A 67 -1.87 -10.94 -3.85
C VAL A 67 -1.37 -10.18 -2.62
N GLU A 68 -0.74 -10.92 -1.71
CA GLU A 68 -0.02 -10.36 -0.58
C GLU A 68 1.32 -9.77 -1.03
N THR A 69 1.59 -8.54 -0.65
CA THR A 69 2.74 -7.75 -1.12
C THR A 69 3.37 -6.95 0.01
N ASP A 70 4.55 -6.40 -0.26
CA ASP A 70 5.22 -5.45 0.61
C ASP A 70 4.41 -4.15 0.78
N LEU A 71 4.62 -3.43 1.88
CA LEU A 71 3.96 -2.17 2.22
C LEU A 71 4.20 -1.04 1.19
N ASP A 72 5.29 -1.11 0.43
CA ASP A 72 5.63 -0.13 -0.60
C ASP A 72 4.54 0.00 -1.68
N LEU A 73 3.83 -1.11 -2.00
CA LEU A 73 2.73 -1.05 -2.95
C LEU A 73 1.59 -0.15 -2.47
N GLY A 74 1.35 -0.12 -1.17
CA GLY A 74 0.41 0.83 -0.57
C GLY A 74 0.83 2.29 -0.81
N HIS A 75 2.12 2.60 -0.69
CA HIS A 75 2.62 3.93 -1.03
C HIS A 75 2.41 4.24 -2.51
N TYR A 76 2.74 3.29 -3.42
CA TYR A 76 2.56 3.52 -4.84
C TYR A 76 1.11 3.83 -5.18
N GLU A 77 0.17 2.99 -4.72
CA GLU A 77 -1.26 3.20 -4.97
C GLU A 77 -1.76 4.55 -4.42
N ARG A 78 -1.27 4.97 -3.25
CA ARG A 78 -1.64 6.26 -2.66
C ARG A 78 -1.14 7.46 -3.46
N PHE A 79 0.05 7.36 -4.07
CA PHE A 79 0.61 8.44 -4.88
C PHE A 79 0.02 8.51 -6.29
N ILE A 80 -0.05 7.37 -6.98
CA ILE A 80 -0.52 7.35 -8.37
C ILE A 80 -2.05 7.26 -8.50
N ASP A 81 -2.78 6.99 -7.39
CA ASP A 81 -4.23 6.78 -7.36
C ASP A 81 -4.71 5.74 -8.39
N GLU A 82 -4.00 4.61 -8.45
CA GLU A 82 -4.34 3.43 -9.25
C GLU A 82 -4.28 2.18 -8.38
N ASN A 83 -5.11 1.19 -8.70
CA ASN A 83 -5.03 -0.12 -8.07
C ASN A 83 -3.97 -0.97 -8.77
N LEU A 84 -3.01 -1.46 -8.01
CA LEU A 84 -1.95 -2.33 -8.49
C LEU A 84 -2.41 -3.81 -8.49
N THR A 85 -1.69 -4.65 -9.26
CA THR A 85 -2.05 -6.04 -9.48
C THR A 85 -0.91 -6.99 -9.08
N LYS A 86 -1.16 -8.31 -9.22
CA LYS A 86 -0.15 -9.37 -9.00
C LYS A 86 1.14 -9.17 -9.80
N ASN A 87 1.10 -8.42 -10.88
CA ASN A 87 2.29 -8.11 -11.67
C ASN A 87 3.16 -7.02 -11.03
N SER A 88 2.63 -6.29 -10.06
CA SER A 88 3.30 -5.15 -9.43
C SER A 88 4.28 -5.53 -8.31
N ASN A 89 4.28 -6.79 -7.83
CA ASN A 89 5.25 -7.27 -6.84
C ASN A 89 5.95 -8.54 -7.30
N VAL A 90 7.26 -8.49 -7.38
CA VAL A 90 8.12 -9.61 -7.79
C VAL A 90 9.21 -9.82 -6.75
N THR A 91 9.25 -11.02 -6.14
CA THR A 91 10.32 -11.41 -5.24
C THR A 91 11.34 -12.31 -5.93
N THR A 92 12.56 -12.38 -5.42
CA THR A 92 13.55 -13.38 -5.85
C THR A 92 12.97 -14.79 -5.78
N GLY A 93 12.21 -15.10 -4.70
CA GLY A 93 11.56 -16.40 -4.54
C GLY A 93 10.62 -16.74 -5.67
N LYS A 94 9.73 -15.81 -6.08
CA LYS A 94 8.82 -16.01 -7.23
C LYS A 94 9.56 -16.28 -8.54
N VAL A 95 10.67 -15.56 -8.77
CA VAL A 95 11.48 -15.74 -9.99
C VAL A 95 12.12 -17.14 -10.01
N TYR A 96 12.84 -17.50 -8.94
CA TYR A 96 13.49 -18.79 -8.85
C TYR A 96 12.48 -19.95 -8.87
N TRP A 97 11.38 -19.84 -8.14
CA TRP A 97 10.33 -20.85 -8.15
C TRP A 97 9.78 -21.10 -9.56
N THR A 98 9.55 -20.04 -10.32
CA THR A 98 9.08 -20.15 -11.70
C THR A 98 10.09 -20.88 -12.58
N VAL A 99 11.38 -20.53 -12.50
CA VAL A 99 12.42 -21.15 -13.31
C VAL A 99 12.65 -22.62 -12.92
N LEU A 100 12.68 -22.92 -11.60
CA LEU A 100 12.82 -24.29 -11.11
C LEU A 100 11.61 -25.17 -11.49
N THR A 101 10.41 -24.60 -11.47
CA THR A 101 9.19 -25.32 -11.91
C THR A 101 9.25 -25.62 -13.40
N LYS A 102 9.71 -24.68 -14.25
CA LYS A 102 9.92 -24.90 -15.68
C LYS A 102 10.99 -25.98 -15.93
N GLU A 103 12.08 -25.97 -15.15
CA GLU A 103 13.13 -27.01 -15.23
C GLU A 103 12.54 -28.40 -14.95
N ARG A 104 11.79 -28.56 -13.87
CA ARG A 104 11.15 -29.82 -13.51
C ARG A 104 10.14 -30.33 -14.53
N ARG A 105 9.50 -29.44 -15.27
CA ARG A 105 8.61 -29.81 -16.39
C ARG A 105 9.37 -30.20 -17.66
N GLY A 106 10.68 -29.96 -17.74
CA GLY A 106 11.51 -30.20 -18.92
C GLY A 106 11.46 -29.12 -19.98
N ASP A 107 10.97 -27.92 -19.64
CA ASP A 107 10.78 -26.80 -20.60
C ASP A 107 12.13 -26.32 -21.19
N PHE A 108 13.26 -26.64 -20.55
CA PHE A 108 14.60 -26.31 -21.04
C PHE A 108 15.27 -27.44 -21.84
N GLY A 109 14.53 -28.50 -22.19
CA GLY A 109 15.03 -29.57 -23.08
C GLY A 109 16.27 -30.32 -22.56
N GLY A 110 16.50 -30.37 -21.25
CA GLY A 110 17.67 -31.00 -20.62
C GLY A 110 18.92 -30.13 -20.59
N GLY A 111 18.83 -28.86 -20.99
CA GLY A 111 19.95 -27.90 -20.90
C GLY A 111 20.30 -27.52 -19.47
N THR A 112 21.54 -27.06 -19.24
CA THR A 112 21.96 -26.53 -17.95
C THR A 112 21.29 -25.20 -17.66
N VAL A 113 20.49 -25.10 -16.58
CA VAL A 113 19.84 -23.86 -16.17
C VAL A 113 20.78 -23.02 -15.31
N GLN A 114 20.97 -21.75 -15.68
CA GLN A 114 21.91 -20.82 -15.04
C GLN A 114 21.23 -19.49 -14.73
N VAL A 115 21.87 -18.64 -13.90
CA VAL A 115 21.36 -17.28 -13.62
C VAL A 115 21.23 -16.49 -14.92
N ILE A 116 22.26 -16.50 -15.76
CA ILE A 116 22.23 -15.96 -17.12
C ILE A 116 22.22 -17.16 -18.10
N PRO A 117 21.23 -17.27 -18.99
CA PRO A 117 20.13 -16.31 -19.24
C PRO A 117 18.83 -16.58 -18.47
N HIS A 118 18.64 -17.74 -17.84
CA HIS A 118 17.31 -18.24 -17.49
C HIS A 118 16.62 -17.40 -16.38
N ILE A 119 17.35 -17.01 -15.32
CA ILE A 119 16.81 -16.13 -14.26
C ILE A 119 16.66 -14.71 -14.81
N THR A 120 17.65 -14.18 -15.56
CA THR A 120 17.57 -12.84 -16.12
C THR A 120 16.45 -12.71 -17.17
N ASP A 121 16.20 -13.75 -17.98
CA ASP A 121 15.10 -13.76 -18.94
C ASP A 121 13.73 -13.80 -18.24
N GLU A 122 13.58 -14.56 -17.17
CA GLU A 122 12.35 -14.53 -16.35
C GLU A 122 12.13 -13.15 -15.73
N ILE A 123 13.19 -12.49 -15.22
CA ILE A 123 13.10 -11.11 -14.68
C ILE A 123 12.69 -10.14 -15.79
N LYS A 124 13.35 -10.18 -16.94
CA LYS A 124 13.02 -9.31 -18.09
C LYS A 124 11.58 -9.53 -18.57
N SER A 125 11.10 -10.78 -18.58
CA SER A 125 9.70 -11.06 -18.91
C SER A 125 8.72 -10.40 -17.96
N ARG A 126 9.10 -10.24 -16.67
CA ARG A 126 8.27 -9.54 -15.68
C ARG A 126 8.33 -8.02 -15.84
N PHE A 127 9.45 -7.45 -16.30
CA PHE A 127 9.52 -6.05 -16.71
C PHE A 127 8.52 -5.77 -17.83
N HIS A 128 8.48 -6.62 -18.87
CA HIS A 128 7.50 -6.45 -19.94
C HIS A 128 6.05 -6.50 -19.45
N ARG A 129 5.72 -7.46 -18.57
CA ARG A 129 4.36 -7.59 -18.02
C ARG A 129 3.90 -6.38 -17.19
N SER A 130 4.82 -5.59 -16.63
CA SER A 130 4.44 -4.37 -15.91
C SER A 130 3.84 -3.30 -16.83
N GLY A 131 4.22 -3.30 -18.10
CA GLY A 131 3.65 -2.43 -19.13
C GLY A 131 2.41 -3.00 -19.83
N GLU A 132 1.95 -4.21 -19.47
CA GLU A 132 0.74 -4.80 -20.02
C GLU A 132 -0.47 -4.37 -19.18
N ARG A 133 -1.38 -3.64 -19.80
CA ARG A 133 -2.63 -3.23 -19.14
C ARG A 133 -3.50 -4.47 -18.91
N THR A 134 -3.86 -4.74 -17.66
CA THR A 134 -4.77 -5.83 -17.31
C THR A 134 -6.19 -5.26 -17.22
N LEU A 135 -7.13 -5.85 -17.94
CA LEU A 135 -8.55 -5.51 -17.82
C LEU A 135 -9.09 -5.98 -16.45
N PRO A 136 -10.22 -5.40 -15.96
CA PRO A 136 -10.82 -5.79 -14.67
C PRO A 136 -11.17 -7.27 -14.53
N ASP A 137 -11.31 -8.00 -15.66
CA ASP A 137 -11.54 -9.44 -15.73
C ASP A 137 -10.26 -10.29 -15.70
N GLY A 138 -9.09 -9.64 -15.59
CA GLY A 138 -7.78 -10.32 -15.51
C GLY A 138 -7.17 -10.72 -16.86
N GLU A 139 -7.85 -10.45 -17.98
CA GLU A 139 -7.31 -10.67 -19.31
C GLU A 139 -6.35 -9.51 -19.68
N PRO A 140 -5.23 -9.80 -20.36
CA PRO A 140 -4.37 -8.74 -20.88
C PRO A 140 -5.19 -7.94 -21.91
N ALA A 141 -5.22 -6.62 -21.76
CA ALA A 141 -5.79 -5.75 -22.78
C ALA A 141 -5.00 -5.99 -24.05
N SER A 142 -5.57 -6.73 -25.00
CA SER A 142 -4.97 -6.85 -26.32
C SER A 142 -4.90 -5.44 -26.90
N TRP A 143 -3.69 -4.99 -27.20
CA TRP A 143 -3.47 -3.80 -28.03
C TRP A 143 -4.14 -4.06 -29.37
N GLY A 144 -5.44 -3.83 -29.41
CA GLY A 144 -6.17 -3.81 -30.67
C GLY A 144 -5.55 -2.70 -31.48
N VAL A 145 -4.93 -3.06 -32.59
CA VAL A 145 -4.83 -2.15 -33.73
C VAL A 145 -6.26 -1.75 -34.02
N GLY A 146 -6.71 -0.69 -33.37
CA GLY A 146 -8.02 -0.12 -33.62
C GLY A 146 -8.04 0.30 -35.09
N GLN A 147 -8.73 -0.44 -35.88
CA GLN A 147 -9.19 0.03 -37.19
C GLN A 147 -10.17 1.17 -36.88
N ASN A 148 -9.62 2.36 -36.63
CA ASN A 148 -10.39 3.58 -36.73
C ASN A 148 -10.76 3.77 -38.19
N SER A 149 -12.03 3.58 -38.49
CA SER A 149 -12.68 3.84 -39.78
C SER A 149 -12.79 5.34 -40.10
N SER A 150 -11.79 6.15 -39.74
CA SER A 150 -11.65 7.53 -40.23
C SER A 150 -10.18 7.89 -40.31
N GLY A 151 -9.63 7.80 -41.52
CA GLY A 151 -8.23 8.12 -41.84
C GLY A 151 -7.87 9.58 -41.54
N LYS A 152 -7.37 9.84 -40.36
CA LYS A 152 -6.51 10.97 -40.03
C LYS A 152 -5.37 10.43 -39.15
N ALA A 153 -4.17 10.45 -39.70
CA ALA A 153 -2.93 10.30 -38.95
C ALA A 153 -2.82 11.53 -38.01
N GLY A 154 -3.36 11.41 -36.79
CA GLY A 154 -3.06 12.32 -35.70
C GLY A 154 -1.71 11.96 -35.11
N SER A 155 -0.94 12.96 -34.65
CA SER A 155 0.18 12.74 -33.74
C SER A 155 -0.32 11.96 -32.54
N PRO A 156 0.47 11.00 -31.98
CA PRO A 156 0.05 10.26 -30.80
C PRO A 156 -0.15 11.23 -29.65
N GLU A 157 -1.39 11.31 -29.17
CA GLU A 157 -1.74 12.06 -27.97
C GLU A 157 -1.11 11.35 -26.74
N SER A 158 -0.75 12.09 -25.71
CA SER A 158 -0.15 11.59 -24.46
C SER A 158 -0.99 10.49 -23.79
N ASP A 159 -2.28 10.45 -24.04
CA ASP A 159 -3.25 9.50 -23.49
C ASP A 159 -3.02 8.03 -23.90
N ASP A 160 -2.18 7.77 -24.90
CA ASP A 160 -1.91 6.41 -25.40
C ASP A 160 -0.53 5.86 -24.96
N MET A 161 0.25 6.62 -24.19
CA MET A 161 1.59 6.20 -23.77
C MET A 161 1.61 5.67 -22.36
N GLU A 162 2.12 4.45 -22.18
CA GLU A 162 2.29 3.81 -20.89
C GLU A 162 3.72 3.93 -20.37
N ILE A 163 3.85 4.29 -19.10
CA ILE A 163 5.14 4.38 -18.40
C ILE A 163 5.14 3.40 -17.25
N ALA A 164 6.04 2.42 -17.27
CA ALA A 164 6.25 1.48 -16.19
C ALA A 164 7.42 1.95 -15.33
N ILE A 165 7.15 2.26 -14.06
CA ILE A 165 8.18 2.62 -13.07
C ILE A 165 8.48 1.38 -12.23
N ILE A 166 9.74 0.94 -12.26
CA ILE A 166 10.19 -0.31 -11.65
C ILE A 166 11.22 -0.01 -10.58
N GLU A 167 10.86 -0.18 -9.32
CA GLU A 167 11.77 -0.03 -8.20
C GLU A 167 12.44 -1.36 -7.84
N VAL A 168 13.77 -1.33 -7.70
CA VAL A 168 14.55 -2.48 -7.21
C VAL A 168 14.90 -2.27 -5.74
N GLY A 169 14.43 -3.18 -4.89
CA GLY A 169 14.74 -3.23 -3.48
C GLY A 169 16.21 -3.54 -3.21
N GLY A 170 16.64 -3.34 -1.97
CA GLY A 170 18.03 -3.50 -1.57
C GLY A 170 18.92 -2.33 -1.97
N THR A 171 20.23 -2.54 -1.87
CA THR A 171 21.26 -1.54 -2.13
C THR A 171 22.17 -2.05 -3.25
N VAL A 172 22.60 -1.17 -4.15
CA VAL A 172 23.61 -1.54 -5.15
C VAL A 172 24.87 -2.01 -4.45
N GLY A 173 25.35 -3.19 -4.83
CA GLY A 173 26.44 -3.90 -4.16
C GLY A 173 25.99 -5.12 -3.35
N ASP A 174 24.70 -5.19 -2.95
CA ASP A 174 24.15 -6.36 -2.29
C ASP A 174 24.09 -7.55 -3.27
N ILE A 175 24.49 -8.74 -2.79
CA ILE A 175 24.53 -9.97 -3.60
C ILE A 175 23.12 -10.31 -4.11
N GLU A 176 22.12 -10.13 -3.27
CA GLU A 176 20.73 -10.46 -3.56
C GLU A 176 20.13 -9.63 -4.71
N SER A 177 20.63 -8.41 -4.92
CA SER A 177 20.15 -7.51 -5.98
C SER A 177 20.84 -7.72 -7.33
N GLN A 178 21.96 -8.44 -7.38
CA GLN A 178 22.76 -8.59 -8.60
C GLN A 178 22.00 -9.17 -9.80
N PRO A 179 21.16 -10.22 -9.68
CA PRO A 179 20.41 -10.74 -10.83
C PRO A 179 19.44 -9.71 -11.42
N PHE A 180 18.86 -8.84 -10.59
CA PHE A 180 17.96 -7.77 -11.04
C PHE A 180 18.72 -6.68 -11.79
N LEU A 181 19.88 -6.26 -11.26
CA LEU A 181 20.72 -5.26 -11.92
C LEU A 181 21.25 -5.79 -13.27
N GLU A 182 21.69 -7.05 -13.31
CA GLU A 182 22.11 -7.68 -14.58
C GLU A 182 20.94 -7.75 -15.59
N ALA A 183 19.74 -8.08 -15.14
CA ALA A 183 18.56 -8.09 -15.99
C ALA A 183 18.23 -6.67 -16.53
N ILE A 184 18.36 -5.62 -15.71
CA ILE A 184 18.19 -4.22 -16.15
C ILE A 184 19.21 -3.87 -17.23
N ARG A 185 20.49 -4.21 -17.03
CA ARG A 185 21.55 -3.97 -18.01
C ARG A 185 21.22 -4.60 -19.35
N GLN A 186 20.78 -5.87 -19.34
CA GLN A 186 20.35 -6.57 -20.56
C GLN A 186 19.11 -5.91 -21.18
N PHE A 187 18.11 -5.61 -20.36
CA PHE A 187 16.85 -5.04 -20.81
C PHE A 187 17.02 -3.67 -21.47
N GLN A 188 17.87 -2.79 -20.90
CA GLN A 188 18.21 -1.51 -21.54
C GLN A 188 18.85 -1.68 -22.91
N HIS A 189 19.61 -2.76 -23.11
CA HIS A 189 20.16 -3.10 -24.43
C HIS A 189 19.07 -3.63 -25.38
N ASP A 190 18.16 -4.47 -24.87
CA ASP A 190 17.11 -5.11 -25.68
C ASP A 190 16.07 -4.09 -26.20
N VAL A 191 15.66 -3.12 -25.38
CA VAL A 191 14.61 -2.14 -25.75
C VAL A 191 15.15 -0.79 -26.24
N GLY A 192 16.43 -0.52 -26.03
CA GLY A 192 17.07 0.78 -26.29
C GLY A 192 17.01 1.73 -25.10
N ARG A 193 18.09 2.50 -24.88
CA ARG A 193 18.22 3.40 -23.72
C ARG A 193 17.19 4.52 -23.71
N GLU A 194 16.71 4.95 -24.85
CA GLU A 194 15.63 5.94 -24.97
C GLU A 194 14.25 5.40 -24.53
N ASN A 195 14.13 4.09 -24.33
CA ASN A 195 12.92 3.45 -23.86
C ASN A 195 13.04 2.93 -22.41
N ALA A 196 14.26 2.91 -21.85
CA ALA A 196 14.52 2.40 -20.50
C ALA A 196 15.61 3.21 -19.82
N ILE A 197 15.24 4.14 -18.97
CA ILE A 197 16.16 4.98 -18.19
C ILE A 197 16.35 4.45 -16.75
N LEU A 198 17.42 4.88 -16.10
CA LEU A 198 17.72 4.53 -14.73
C LEU A 198 17.92 5.75 -13.86
N ILE A 199 17.12 5.84 -12.80
CA ILE A 199 17.23 6.79 -11.69
C ILE A 199 17.95 6.12 -10.54
N HIS A 200 19.02 6.73 -10.04
CA HIS A 200 19.77 6.22 -8.90
C HIS A 200 19.61 7.13 -7.69
N VAL A 201 18.96 6.62 -6.64
CA VAL A 201 18.76 7.36 -5.38
C VAL A 201 19.93 7.09 -4.45
N THR A 202 20.60 8.14 -3.99
CA THR A 202 21.80 8.04 -3.15
C THR A 202 21.73 8.96 -1.94
N LEU A 203 22.74 8.92 -1.09
CA LEU A 203 22.87 9.75 0.10
C LEU A 203 24.05 10.73 -0.03
N VAL A 204 23.79 12.00 0.26
CA VAL A 204 24.80 13.04 0.49
C VAL A 204 24.73 13.43 1.96
N PRO A 205 25.47 12.74 2.85
CA PRO A 205 25.39 12.98 4.29
C PRO A 205 26.02 14.31 4.68
N TYR A 206 25.41 14.99 5.65
CA TYR A 206 25.98 16.15 6.32
C TYR A 206 26.78 15.71 7.54
N LEU A 207 28.04 16.08 7.58
CA LEU A 207 28.92 15.80 8.73
C LEU A 207 28.93 17.00 9.66
N LYS A 208 28.24 16.90 10.80
CA LYS A 208 28.10 17.98 11.79
C LYS A 208 29.42 18.50 12.32
N VAL A 209 30.47 17.65 12.43
CA VAL A 209 31.78 18.05 12.96
C VAL A 209 32.57 18.92 12.00
N SER A 210 32.48 18.64 10.70
CA SER A 210 33.18 19.42 9.66
C SER A 210 32.26 20.42 8.95
N GLU A 211 31.00 20.47 9.34
CA GLU A 211 29.97 21.37 8.78
C GLU A 211 29.89 21.33 7.24
N GLU A 212 30.00 20.10 6.66
CA GLU A 212 30.03 19.95 5.21
C GLU A 212 29.23 18.74 4.72
N LEU A 213 28.72 18.84 3.49
CA LEU A 213 28.10 17.75 2.75
C LEU A 213 29.17 16.89 2.06
N LYS A 214 29.05 15.58 2.16
CA LYS A 214 30.02 14.62 1.59
C LYS A 214 29.47 13.88 0.38
N THR A 215 30.07 14.14 -0.78
CA THR A 215 29.68 13.51 -2.05
C THR A 215 30.30 12.13 -2.30
N LYS A 216 31.26 11.69 -1.48
CA LYS A 216 31.97 10.41 -1.65
C LYS A 216 31.05 9.19 -1.62
N PRO A 217 30.04 9.08 -0.73
CA PRO A 217 29.13 7.93 -0.74
C PRO A 217 28.37 7.82 -2.06
N THR A 218 27.82 8.93 -2.57
CA THR A 218 27.18 8.98 -3.90
C THR A 218 28.11 8.52 -5.01
N GLN A 219 29.34 9.05 -5.05
CA GLN A 219 30.34 8.68 -6.08
C GLN A 219 30.69 7.19 -6.02
N ALA A 220 30.84 6.62 -4.82
CA ALA A 220 31.13 5.20 -4.65
C ALA A 220 29.97 4.33 -5.16
N SER A 221 28.75 4.65 -4.77
CA SER A 221 27.56 3.91 -5.18
C SER A 221 27.34 3.92 -6.71
N VAL A 222 27.52 5.09 -7.35
CA VAL A 222 27.44 5.18 -8.81
C VAL A 222 28.57 4.41 -9.48
N LYS A 223 29.77 4.41 -8.89
CA LYS A 223 30.90 3.62 -9.41
C LYS A 223 30.64 2.12 -9.37
N ASP A 224 29.98 1.63 -8.30
CA ASP A 224 29.60 0.23 -8.18
C ASP A 224 28.59 -0.14 -9.29
N LEU A 225 27.63 0.72 -9.57
CA LEU A 225 26.67 0.56 -10.65
C LEU A 225 27.35 0.55 -12.03
N GLN A 226 28.28 1.49 -12.27
CA GLN A 226 29.08 1.55 -13.50
C GLN A 226 29.98 0.31 -13.65
N GLY A 227 30.48 -0.24 -12.55
CA GLY A 227 31.24 -1.50 -12.54
C GLY A 227 30.43 -2.70 -13.04
N MET A 228 29.11 -2.65 -12.94
CA MET A 228 28.17 -3.63 -13.51
C MET A 228 27.77 -3.31 -14.95
N GLY A 229 28.32 -2.26 -15.57
CA GLY A 229 28.00 -1.83 -16.92
C GLY A 229 26.70 -1.00 -17.02
N ILE A 230 26.21 -0.44 -15.91
CA ILE A 230 24.99 0.39 -15.86
C ILE A 230 25.39 1.83 -15.59
N GLN A 231 24.99 2.74 -16.48
CA GLN A 231 25.13 4.18 -16.29
C GLN A 231 23.78 4.76 -15.88
N PRO A 232 23.67 5.41 -14.70
CA PRO A 232 22.44 6.12 -14.35
C PRO A 232 22.22 7.33 -15.26
N ASP A 233 20.97 7.60 -15.59
CA ASP A 233 20.56 8.78 -16.35
C ASP A 233 20.28 9.97 -15.43
N ILE A 234 19.75 9.69 -14.24
CA ILE A 234 19.39 10.69 -13.22
C ILE A 234 19.91 10.23 -11.86
N ILE A 235 20.45 11.16 -11.08
CA ILE A 235 20.87 10.91 -9.70
C ILE A 235 20.00 11.75 -8.78
N VAL A 236 19.28 11.11 -7.85
CA VAL A 236 18.50 11.77 -6.80
C VAL A 236 19.26 11.65 -5.49
N CYS A 237 19.71 12.77 -4.97
CA CYS A 237 20.53 12.86 -3.78
C CYS A 237 19.66 13.16 -2.55
N ARG A 238 19.48 12.16 -1.68
CA ARG A 238 18.91 12.38 -0.36
C ARG A 238 19.89 13.19 0.49
N SER A 239 19.45 14.27 1.10
CA SER A 239 20.28 15.16 1.90
C SER A 239 19.47 15.89 2.97
N GLU A 240 20.09 16.15 4.13
CA GLU A 240 19.49 16.98 5.19
C GLU A 240 19.49 18.48 4.84
N LEU A 241 20.43 18.91 4.02
CA LEU A 241 20.61 20.31 3.62
C LEU A 241 20.60 20.47 2.10
N PRO A 242 20.20 21.64 1.59
CA PRO A 242 20.23 21.93 0.15
C PRO A 242 21.61 21.73 -0.46
N LEU A 243 21.64 21.18 -1.67
CA LEU A 243 22.87 21.01 -2.46
C LEU A 243 23.18 22.31 -3.21
N ASP A 244 24.35 22.89 -2.95
CA ASP A 244 24.83 24.00 -3.73
C ASP A 244 25.29 23.59 -5.13
N ASP A 245 25.53 24.59 -5.97
CA ASP A 245 25.97 24.43 -7.35
C ASP A 245 27.31 23.71 -7.49
N GLY A 246 28.21 23.89 -6.53
CA GLY A 246 29.52 23.24 -6.50
C GLY A 246 29.40 21.74 -6.23
N ILE A 247 28.53 21.36 -5.28
CA ILE A 247 28.22 19.97 -4.95
C ILE A 247 27.55 19.27 -6.13
N ARG A 248 26.52 19.88 -6.75
CA ARG A 248 25.86 19.33 -7.93
C ARG A 248 26.84 19.13 -9.09
N SER A 249 27.69 20.12 -9.38
CA SER A 249 28.70 20.03 -10.42
C SER A 249 29.74 18.94 -10.16
N LYS A 250 30.16 18.79 -8.90
CA LYS A 250 31.10 17.73 -8.48
C LYS A 250 30.49 16.35 -8.66
N ILE A 251 29.25 16.12 -8.24
CA ILE A 251 28.55 14.84 -8.43
C ILE A 251 28.41 14.55 -9.93
N ALA A 252 27.93 15.52 -10.71
CA ALA A 252 27.75 15.39 -12.15
C ALA A 252 29.03 14.94 -12.85
N GLN A 253 30.16 15.59 -12.53
CA GLN A 253 31.45 15.27 -13.13
C GLN A 253 31.94 13.87 -12.76
N PHE A 254 31.87 13.49 -11.47
CA PHE A 254 32.35 12.18 -11.01
C PHE A 254 31.45 11.01 -11.41
N CYS A 255 30.15 11.27 -11.61
CA CYS A 255 29.16 10.25 -11.92
C CYS A 255 28.79 10.20 -13.41
N ASN A 256 29.43 11.07 -14.21
CA ASN A 256 29.22 11.13 -15.66
C ASN A 256 27.74 11.35 -16.06
N VAL A 257 27.09 12.33 -15.43
CA VAL A 257 25.74 12.77 -15.78
C VAL A 257 25.71 14.28 -16.00
N PRO A 258 24.75 14.84 -16.75
CA PRO A 258 24.56 16.29 -16.85
C PRO A 258 24.27 16.89 -15.45
N LYS A 259 24.66 18.16 -15.22
CA LYS A 259 24.46 18.82 -13.93
C LYS A 259 22.97 18.92 -13.54
N ASN A 260 22.11 19.21 -14.51
CA ASN A 260 20.66 19.27 -14.34
C ASN A 260 20.00 17.88 -14.07
N HIS A 261 20.75 16.78 -14.20
CA HIS A 261 20.32 15.43 -13.84
C HIS A 261 20.75 15.03 -12.41
N VAL A 262 21.36 15.96 -11.65
CA VAL A 262 21.67 15.78 -10.23
C VAL A 262 20.64 16.55 -9.43
N LEU A 263 19.67 15.84 -8.90
CA LEU A 263 18.51 16.39 -8.18
C LEU A 263 18.68 16.16 -6.68
N GLN A 264 18.13 17.05 -5.87
CA GLN A 264 18.08 16.86 -4.42
C GLN A 264 16.71 16.34 -3.99
N ASN A 265 16.70 15.57 -2.91
CA ASN A 265 15.50 15.12 -2.21
C ASN A 265 15.69 15.41 -0.72
N LEU A 266 15.10 16.52 -0.25
CA LEU A 266 15.15 16.96 1.13
C LEU A 266 14.03 16.34 1.96
N ASP A 267 14.16 16.40 3.30
CA ASP A 267 13.09 16.03 4.20
C ASP A 267 11.89 16.96 4.05
N VAL A 268 10.70 16.39 4.04
CA VAL A 268 9.43 17.11 3.97
C VAL A 268 8.60 16.83 5.22
N GLU A 269 7.78 17.78 5.63
CA GLU A 269 6.90 17.64 6.79
C GLU A 269 5.75 16.64 6.50
N VAL A 270 5.17 16.76 5.33
CA VAL A 270 4.09 15.88 4.85
C VAL A 270 4.61 15.06 3.68
N LEU A 271 4.59 13.72 3.81
CA LEU A 271 5.14 12.82 2.80
C LEU A 271 4.61 13.11 1.38
N TYR A 272 3.31 13.42 1.28
CA TYR A 272 2.63 13.73 0.01
C TYR A 272 2.99 15.10 -0.59
N GLU A 273 3.79 15.91 0.10
CA GLU A 273 4.37 17.15 -0.46
C GLU A 273 5.52 16.84 -1.43
N LEU A 274 6.16 15.67 -1.30
CA LEU A 274 7.34 15.35 -2.07
C LEU A 274 7.16 15.46 -3.60
N PRO A 275 6.03 15.10 -4.23
CA PRO A 275 5.82 15.36 -5.65
C PRO A 275 5.97 16.85 -6.02
N LEU A 276 5.46 17.76 -5.19
CA LEU A 276 5.59 19.22 -5.44
C LEU A 276 7.05 19.68 -5.33
N VAL A 277 7.80 19.16 -4.37
CA VAL A 277 9.24 19.43 -4.22
C VAL A 277 10.02 18.87 -5.40
N MET A 278 9.71 17.63 -5.84
CA MET A 278 10.36 17.01 -6.99
C MET A 278 10.00 17.69 -8.31
N GLU A 279 8.83 18.30 -8.41
CA GLU A 279 8.46 19.13 -9.56
C GLU A 279 9.34 20.38 -9.64
N GLN A 280 9.57 21.06 -8.50
CA GLN A 280 10.49 22.21 -8.43
C GLN A 280 11.94 21.82 -8.75
N GLU A 281 12.34 20.58 -8.47
CA GLU A 281 13.62 20.00 -8.86
C GLU A 281 13.64 19.49 -10.32
N HIS A 282 12.56 19.66 -11.08
CA HIS A 282 12.41 19.25 -12.49
C HIS A 282 12.54 17.74 -12.74
N LEU A 283 12.20 16.88 -11.76
CA LEU A 283 12.36 15.42 -11.88
C LEU A 283 11.61 14.85 -13.09
N ALA A 284 10.35 15.24 -13.29
CA ALA A 284 9.56 14.75 -14.40
C ALA A 284 10.04 15.29 -15.76
N GLU A 285 10.48 16.54 -15.81
CA GLU A 285 11.04 17.15 -17.02
C GLU A 285 12.30 16.41 -17.48
N VAL A 286 13.25 16.19 -16.57
CA VAL A 286 14.49 15.44 -16.86
C VAL A 286 14.21 13.99 -17.24
N ALA A 287 13.22 13.36 -16.61
CA ALA A 287 12.80 11.99 -16.96
C ALA A 287 12.19 11.94 -18.38
N CYS A 288 11.30 12.88 -18.71
CA CYS A 288 10.71 12.99 -20.06
C CYS A 288 11.77 13.26 -21.12
N GLU A 289 12.73 14.17 -20.85
CA GLU A 289 13.88 14.44 -21.74
C GLU A 289 14.67 13.15 -22.00
N SER A 290 15.02 12.43 -20.94
CA SER A 290 15.80 11.18 -21.03
C SER A 290 15.05 10.09 -21.81
N LEU A 291 13.74 9.98 -21.64
CA LEU A 291 12.85 9.06 -22.36
C LEU A 291 12.49 9.53 -23.78
N ARG A 292 12.86 10.76 -24.13
CA ARG A 292 12.52 11.41 -25.41
C ARG A 292 11.02 11.43 -25.68
N ILE A 293 10.25 11.82 -24.67
CA ILE A 293 8.79 11.98 -24.73
C ILE A 293 8.41 13.44 -24.44
N PRO A 294 7.24 13.90 -24.89
CA PRO A 294 6.73 15.22 -24.55
C PRO A 294 6.67 15.43 -23.03
N CYS A 295 6.78 16.65 -22.56
CA CYS A 295 6.63 17.00 -21.14
C CYS A 295 5.58 18.13 -21.02
N PRO A 296 4.27 17.81 -21.11
CA PRO A 296 3.23 18.83 -20.93
C PRO A 296 3.22 19.34 -19.48
N GLU A 297 2.63 20.51 -19.28
CA GLU A 297 2.45 21.08 -17.94
C GLU A 297 1.58 20.17 -17.07
N PRO A 298 1.96 19.95 -15.79
CA PRO A 298 1.19 19.07 -14.92
C PRO A 298 -0.03 19.78 -14.33
N ASP A 299 -1.14 19.10 -14.20
CA ASP A 299 -2.23 19.56 -13.33
C ASP A 299 -2.05 19.01 -11.90
N LEU A 300 -1.53 19.86 -11.04
CA LEU A 300 -1.32 19.57 -9.61
C LEU A 300 -2.27 20.36 -8.71
N THR A 301 -3.32 20.96 -9.25
CA THR A 301 -4.24 21.85 -8.51
C THR A 301 -4.89 21.13 -7.33
N GLU A 302 -5.50 19.97 -7.57
CA GLU A 302 -6.13 19.16 -6.52
C GLU A 302 -5.11 18.69 -5.47
N TRP A 303 -3.94 18.20 -5.93
CA TRP A 303 -2.88 17.73 -5.06
C TRP A 303 -2.33 18.82 -4.15
N SER A 304 -2.09 20.02 -4.70
CA SER A 304 -1.65 21.18 -3.93
C SER A 304 -2.68 21.63 -2.89
N SER A 305 -3.96 21.66 -3.27
CA SER A 305 -5.05 22.02 -2.35
C SER A 305 -5.17 21.01 -1.20
N MET A 306 -4.98 19.73 -1.47
CA MET A 306 -4.96 18.68 -0.45
C MET A 306 -3.80 18.87 0.52
N ILE A 307 -2.58 19.19 0.04
CA ILE A 307 -1.41 19.47 0.89
C ILE A 307 -1.64 20.70 1.77
N GLU A 308 -2.22 21.77 1.23
CA GLU A 308 -2.58 22.96 2.02
C GLU A 308 -3.56 22.63 3.15
N SER A 309 -4.58 21.81 2.86
CA SER A 309 -5.53 21.33 3.88
C SER A 309 -4.84 20.48 4.96
N TRP A 310 -3.85 19.70 4.57
CA TRP A 310 -3.06 18.86 5.49
C TRP A 310 -2.20 19.70 6.43
N LYS A 311 -1.52 20.73 5.90
CA LYS A 311 -0.62 21.62 6.68
C LYS A 311 -1.38 22.60 7.57
N HIS A 312 -2.61 22.94 7.22
CA HIS A 312 -3.40 23.95 7.91
C HIS A 312 -4.74 23.39 8.42
N PRO A 313 -4.72 22.35 9.30
CA PRO A 313 -5.94 21.79 9.87
C PRO A 313 -6.66 22.82 10.75
N GLN A 314 -7.98 22.88 10.64
CA GLN A 314 -8.82 23.79 11.43
C GLN A 314 -9.26 23.18 12.77
N LYS A 315 -9.24 21.85 12.86
CA LYS A 315 -9.66 21.06 14.02
C LYS A 315 -8.59 20.02 14.36
N GLN A 316 -8.70 19.45 15.54
CA GLN A 316 -7.86 18.33 15.97
C GLN A 316 -8.74 17.26 16.61
N VAL A 317 -8.43 15.99 16.38
CA VAL A 317 -9.15 14.86 16.96
C VAL A 317 -8.17 13.79 17.43
N THR A 318 -8.48 13.15 18.55
CA THR A 318 -7.66 12.04 19.08
C THR A 318 -8.38 10.72 18.88
N VAL A 319 -7.74 9.80 18.15
CA VAL A 319 -8.23 8.44 17.88
C VAL A 319 -7.32 7.44 18.59
N ALA A 320 -7.91 6.55 19.39
CA ALA A 320 -7.18 5.40 19.94
C ALA A 320 -7.13 4.27 18.91
N LEU A 321 -5.92 3.84 18.52
CA LEU A 321 -5.67 2.65 17.73
C LEU A 321 -5.28 1.52 18.68
N VAL A 322 -6.18 0.53 18.85
CA VAL A 322 -6.02 -0.56 19.82
C VAL A 322 -5.51 -1.80 19.11
N GLY A 323 -4.20 -2.00 19.14
CA GLY A 323 -3.50 -3.06 18.42
C GLY A 323 -2.47 -3.80 19.26
N LYS A 324 -1.90 -4.86 18.70
CA LYS A 324 -0.83 -5.65 19.36
C LYS A 324 0.58 -5.40 18.79
N TYR A 325 0.69 -4.72 17.64
CA TYR A 325 1.96 -4.42 16.97
C TYR A 325 2.36 -2.95 17.14
N ILE A 326 2.04 -2.35 18.28
CA ILE A 326 2.27 -0.92 18.53
C ILE A 326 3.76 -0.54 18.65
N SER A 327 4.65 -1.51 18.83
CA SER A 327 6.11 -1.28 18.85
C SER A 327 6.68 -0.96 17.48
N LEU A 328 6.00 -1.33 16.39
CA LEU A 328 6.36 -1.00 15.02
C LEU A 328 5.15 -0.39 14.32
N HIS A 329 5.15 0.92 14.16
CA HIS A 329 4.04 1.67 13.58
C HIS A 329 3.76 1.28 12.12
N ASP A 330 4.79 0.85 11.38
CA ASP A 330 4.66 0.39 9.99
C ASP A 330 3.78 -0.85 9.84
N ALA A 331 3.53 -1.61 10.93
CA ALA A 331 2.57 -2.72 10.92
C ALA A 331 1.11 -2.29 10.69
N TYR A 332 0.80 -1.00 10.87
CA TYR A 332 -0.53 -0.40 10.69
C TYR A 332 -0.50 0.82 9.76
N ILE A 333 0.50 0.90 8.87
CA ILE A 333 0.73 2.12 8.08
C ILE A 333 -0.49 2.51 7.23
N SER A 334 -1.18 1.56 6.58
CA SER A 334 -2.37 1.88 5.79
C SER A 334 -3.53 2.37 6.67
N VAL A 335 -3.70 1.85 7.89
CA VAL A 335 -4.71 2.34 8.84
C VAL A 335 -4.39 3.77 9.27
N VAL A 336 -3.12 4.04 9.62
CA VAL A 336 -2.65 5.38 10.01
C VAL A 336 -2.87 6.39 8.88
N GLU A 337 -2.47 6.02 7.66
CA GLU A 337 -2.66 6.88 6.50
C GLU A 337 -4.14 7.11 6.20
N ALA A 338 -4.98 6.07 6.25
CA ALA A 338 -6.42 6.20 6.04
C ALA A 338 -7.10 7.11 7.09
N LEU A 339 -6.66 7.05 8.36
CA LEU A 339 -7.12 7.98 9.40
C LEU A 339 -6.72 9.42 9.09
N LYS A 340 -5.47 9.66 8.66
CA LYS A 340 -4.99 10.98 8.26
C LYS A 340 -5.74 11.50 7.02
N HIS A 341 -5.98 10.64 6.01
CA HIS A 341 -6.78 11.00 4.83
C HIS A 341 -8.20 11.43 5.24
N GLY A 342 -8.84 10.67 6.15
CA GLY A 342 -10.12 11.04 6.72
C GLY A 342 -10.06 12.38 7.49
N GLY A 343 -8.93 12.65 8.15
CA GLY A 343 -8.65 13.93 8.79
C GLY A 343 -8.64 15.10 7.80
N VAL A 344 -7.88 14.96 6.71
CA VAL A 344 -7.79 15.97 5.64
C VAL A 344 -9.16 16.27 5.03
N ALA A 345 -9.96 15.24 4.75
CA ALA A 345 -11.33 15.41 4.24
C ALA A 345 -12.24 16.20 5.20
N ASN A 346 -11.96 16.16 6.50
CA ASN A 346 -12.70 16.87 7.54
C ASN A 346 -11.99 18.14 8.05
N HIS A 347 -10.93 18.60 7.37
CA HIS A 347 -10.09 19.74 7.77
C HIS A 347 -9.53 19.60 9.20
N ALA A 348 -9.20 18.38 9.61
CA ALA A 348 -8.73 18.07 10.96
C ALA A 348 -7.37 17.35 10.96
N SER A 349 -6.53 17.68 11.94
CA SER A 349 -5.39 16.84 12.29
C SER A 349 -5.83 15.67 13.14
N VAL A 350 -5.29 14.47 12.89
CA VAL A 350 -5.59 13.27 13.65
C VAL A 350 -4.38 12.90 14.50
N SER A 351 -4.55 12.98 15.81
CA SER A 351 -3.58 12.46 16.79
C SER A 351 -3.92 11.00 17.09
N ILE A 352 -2.97 10.10 16.91
CA ILE A 352 -3.16 8.67 17.16
C ILE A 352 -2.60 8.32 18.53
N ARG A 353 -3.48 7.87 19.43
CA ARG A 353 -3.10 7.26 20.70
C ARG A 353 -2.93 5.75 20.47
N TRP A 354 -1.69 5.31 20.51
CA TRP A 354 -1.36 3.90 20.42
C TRP A 354 -1.69 3.18 21.72
N VAL A 355 -2.54 2.16 21.65
CA VAL A 355 -2.98 1.39 22.83
C VAL A 355 -2.63 -0.08 22.64
N ASP A 356 -1.81 -0.60 23.55
CA ASP A 356 -1.47 -2.02 23.56
C ASP A 356 -2.64 -2.84 24.08
N SER A 357 -3.20 -3.64 23.18
CA SER A 357 -4.31 -4.53 23.52
C SER A 357 -3.94 -5.65 24.50
N GLU A 358 -2.66 -5.93 24.73
CA GLU A 358 -2.23 -6.93 25.72
C GLU A 358 -2.28 -6.39 27.14
N THR A 359 -2.19 -5.08 27.32
CA THR A 359 -2.21 -4.43 28.64
C THR A 359 -3.56 -3.82 28.99
N LEU A 360 -4.42 -3.58 27.98
CA LEU A 360 -5.75 -3.00 28.17
C LEU A 360 -6.72 -4.00 28.80
N ASN A 361 -7.50 -3.52 29.76
CA ASN A 361 -8.58 -4.28 30.42
C ASN A 361 -9.64 -3.30 30.99
N ASP A 362 -10.78 -3.82 31.49
CA ASP A 362 -11.89 -3.00 31.96
C ASP A 362 -11.54 -2.08 33.16
N ARG A 363 -10.47 -2.38 33.90
CA ARG A 363 -10.07 -1.57 35.08
C ARG A 363 -9.29 -0.32 34.71
N ASN A 364 -8.53 -0.37 33.60
CA ASN A 364 -7.69 0.75 33.14
C ASN A 364 -8.26 1.46 31.91
N ALA A 365 -9.37 0.97 31.34
CA ALA A 365 -9.99 1.54 30.14
C ALA A 365 -10.36 3.02 30.33
N ALA A 366 -10.92 3.39 31.50
CA ALA A 366 -11.28 4.78 31.78
C ALA A 366 -10.09 5.74 31.71
N GLU A 367 -8.93 5.34 32.24
CA GLU A 367 -7.70 6.13 32.21
C GLU A 367 -7.11 6.20 30.77
N ILE A 368 -7.07 5.05 30.08
CA ILE A 368 -6.48 4.94 28.75
C ILE A 368 -7.28 5.72 27.72
N PHE A 369 -8.61 5.73 27.82
CA PHE A 369 -9.49 6.41 26.87
C PHE A 369 -9.91 7.82 27.28
N ASP A 370 -9.35 8.36 28.37
CA ASP A 370 -9.59 9.76 28.73
C ASP A 370 -9.15 10.71 27.62
N GLY A 371 -10.05 11.58 27.16
CA GLY A 371 -9.81 12.51 26.06
C GLY A 371 -9.72 11.87 24.67
N VAL A 372 -10.09 10.58 24.51
CA VAL A 372 -10.19 9.91 23.20
C VAL A 372 -11.56 10.20 22.59
N ASN A 373 -11.57 10.61 21.30
CA ASN A 373 -12.77 10.98 20.58
C ASN A 373 -13.34 9.84 19.73
N GLY A 374 -12.50 8.87 19.35
CA GLY A 374 -12.89 7.67 18.60
C GLY A 374 -11.96 6.50 18.87
N ILE A 375 -12.45 5.28 18.77
CA ILE A 375 -11.69 4.03 19.00
C ILE A 375 -11.70 3.22 17.71
N LEU A 376 -10.50 2.83 17.23
CA LEU A 376 -10.33 1.94 16.09
C LEU A 376 -9.64 0.65 16.55
N VAL A 377 -10.23 -0.49 16.19
CA VAL A 377 -9.63 -1.82 16.37
C VAL A 377 -9.28 -2.39 15.00
N PRO A 378 -7.99 -2.50 14.65
CA PRO A 378 -7.54 -2.96 13.35
C PRO A 378 -7.57 -4.48 13.22
N GLY A 379 -7.32 -4.97 12.01
CA GLY A 379 -7.06 -6.37 11.69
C GLY A 379 -5.87 -6.95 12.45
N GLY A 380 -5.68 -8.26 12.34
CA GLY A 380 -4.57 -8.99 12.95
C GLY A 380 -4.87 -10.48 13.05
N PHE A 381 -3.83 -11.29 13.34
CA PHE A 381 -3.93 -12.74 13.48
C PHE A 381 -3.43 -13.20 14.85
N GLY A 382 -3.96 -14.33 15.34
CA GLY A 382 -3.53 -14.97 16.59
C GLY A 382 -4.13 -14.37 17.85
N SER A 383 -3.95 -15.08 18.98
CA SER A 383 -4.70 -14.92 20.23
C SER A 383 -4.26 -13.77 21.16
N ARG A 384 -3.08 -13.16 20.92
CA ARG A 384 -2.57 -12.11 21.82
C ARG A 384 -3.43 -10.84 21.79
N GLY A 385 -3.75 -10.30 22.97
CA GLY A 385 -4.45 -9.03 23.13
C GLY A 385 -5.94 -9.04 22.77
N ILE A 386 -6.57 -10.21 22.63
CA ILE A 386 -7.97 -10.34 22.22
C ILE A 386 -8.91 -9.75 23.27
N GLU A 387 -8.73 -10.11 24.55
CA GLU A 387 -9.61 -9.59 25.62
C GLU A 387 -9.48 -8.08 25.81
N GLY A 388 -8.28 -7.51 25.58
CA GLY A 388 -8.13 -6.06 25.58
C GLY A 388 -8.86 -5.38 24.42
N LYS A 389 -8.87 -5.98 23.23
CA LYS A 389 -9.70 -5.49 22.12
C LYS A 389 -11.19 -5.53 22.45
N ILE A 390 -11.67 -6.63 23.08
CA ILE A 390 -13.05 -6.76 23.55
C ILE A 390 -13.37 -5.69 24.59
N SER A 391 -12.45 -5.42 25.54
CA SER A 391 -12.61 -4.34 26.53
C SER A 391 -12.69 -2.96 25.87
N ALA A 392 -11.89 -2.68 24.83
CA ALA A 392 -11.98 -1.43 24.07
C ALA A 392 -13.33 -1.27 23.36
N ILE A 393 -13.82 -2.34 22.76
CA ILE A 393 -15.10 -2.37 22.05
C ILE A 393 -16.27 -2.15 23.02
N ARG A 394 -16.25 -2.86 24.16
CA ARG A 394 -17.21 -2.67 25.25
C ARG A 394 -17.23 -1.22 25.73
N TRP A 395 -16.04 -0.65 25.94
CA TRP A 395 -15.92 0.74 26.36
C TRP A 395 -16.56 1.69 25.34
N ALA A 396 -16.21 1.53 24.06
CA ALA A 396 -16.79 2.34 22.98
C ALA A 396 -18.31 2.23 22.94
N ARG A 397 -18.85 1.01 22.95
CA ARG A 397 -20.29 0.74 22.87
C ARG A 397 -21.06 1.34 24.06
N THR A 398 -20.57 1.13 25.29
CA THR A 398 -21.28 1.54 26.51
C THR A 398 -21.16 3.03 26.82
N HIS A 399 -20.13 3.72 26.31
CA HIS A 399 -19.89 5.15 26.55
C HIS A 399 -20.25 6.03 25.33
N GLY A 400 -20.77 5.44 24.24
CA GLY A 400 -21.17 6.18 23.05
C GLY A 400 -19.99 6.81 22.29
N ILE A 401 -18.77 6.26 22.44
CA ILE A 401 -17.59 6.71 21.72
C ILE A 401 -17.58 6.10 20.31
N PRO A 402 -17.43 6.90 19.25
CA PRO A 402 -17.33 6.39 17.88
C PRO A 402 -16.34 5.22 17.75
N PHE A 403 -16.80 4.14 17.11
CA PHE A 403 -16.04 2.90 16.97
C PHE A 403 -15.94 2.46 15.50
N LEU A 404 -14.73 2.14 15.05
CA LEU A 404 -14.48 1.50 13.76
C LEU A 404 -13.72 0.19 13.96
N GLY A 405 -14.32 -0.93 13.54
CA GLY A 405 -13.70 -2.26 13.58
C GLY A 405 -13.32 -2.77 12.19
N LEU A 406 -12.06 -3.20 11.99
CA LEU A 406 -11.56 -3.68 10.72
C LEU A 406 -11.18 -5.16 10.83
N CYS A 407 -11.68 -6.02 9.97
CA CYS A 407 -11.38 -7.45 9.88
C CYS A 407 -11.54 -8.14 11.26
N LEU A 408 -10.45 -8.48 11.95
CA LEU A 408 -10.50 -9.00 13.32
C LEU A 408 -11.25 -8.05 14.27
N GLY A 409 -11.18 -6.73 14.06
CA GLY A 409 -11.93 -5.73 14.83
C GLY A 409 -13.43 -5.91 14.72
N MET A 410 -13.96 -6.26 13.54
CA MET A 410 -15.37 -6.62 13.36
C MET A 410 -15.69 -7.95 14.07
N GLN A 411 -14.85 -8.95 13.92
CA GLN A 411 -15.07 -10.25 14.59
C GLN A 411 -15.15 -10.09 16.11
N MET A 412 -14.24 -9.31 16.69
CA MET A 412 -14.26 -9.03 18.12
C MET A 412 -15.45 -8.19 18.55
N ALA A 413 -15.96 -7.29 17.71
CA ALA A 413 -17.19 -6.55 17.97
C ALA A 413 -18.41 -7.47 18.04
N ILE A 414 -18.48 -8.49 17.20
CA ILE A 414 -19.53 -9.50 17.24
C ILE A 414 -19.39 -10.40 18.46
N VAL A 415 -18.17 -10.79 18.83
CA VAL A 415 -17.91 -11.57 20.05
C VAL A 415 -18.32 -10.78 21.28
N GLU A 416 -17.93 -9.51 21.40
CA GLU A 416 -18.32 -8.63 22.50
C GLU A 416 -19.84 -8.51 22.61
N PHE A 417 -20.50 -8.23 21.49
CA PHE A 417 -21.95 -8.08 21.45
C PHE A 417 -22.68 -9.39 21.80
N ALA A 418 -22.20 -10.52 21.33
CA ALA A 418 -22.75 -11.83 21.67
C ALA A 418 -22.60 -12.12 23.17
N ARG A 419 -21.46 -11.77 23.79
CA ARG A 419 -21.23 -11.98 25.25
C ARG A 419 -22.10 -11.07 26.10
N ASP A 420 -22.10 -9.78 25.81
CA ASP A 420 -22.58 -8.74 26.73
C ASP A 420 -24.01 -8.28 26.45
N VAL A 421 -24.50 -8.46 25.23
CA VAL A 421 -25.84 -8.02 24.82
C VAL A 421 -26.77 -9.22 24.60
N VAL A 422 -26.31 -10.24 23.85
CA VAL A 422 -27.11 -11.46 23.62
C VAL A 422 -27.09 -12.40 24.84
N GLY A 423 -25.98 -12.40 25.60
CA GLY A 423 -25.83 -13.21 26.83
C GLY A 423 -25.09 -14.55 26.64
N TYR A 424 -24.47 -14.78 25.50
CA TYR A 424 -23.61 -15.95 25.23
C TYR A 424 -22.22 -15.75 25.82
N ARG A 425 -22.07 -15.93 27.13
CA ARG A 425 -20.88 -15.53 27.91
C ARG A 425 -19.56 -16.11 27.44
N ASP A 426 -19.57 -17.27 26.80
CA ASP A 426 -18.42 -17.97 26.25
C ASP A 426 -18.28 -17.79 24.72
N ALA A 427 -19.08 -16.91 24.11
CA ALA A 427 -18.98 -16.66 22.67
C ALA A 427 -17.56 -16.27 22.27
N HIS A 428 -17.06 -16.90 21.22
CA HIS A 428 -15.72 -16.69 20.69
C HIS A 428 -15.64 -16.95 19.19
N THR A 429 -14.48 -16.75 18.61
CA THR A 429 -14.14 -17.28 17.29
C THR A 429 -13.53 -18.66 17.40
N ALA A 430 -13.98 -19.61 16.57
CA ALA A 430 -13.42 -20.96 16.50
C ALA A 430 -11.94 -21.00 16.08
N GLU A 431 -11.39 -19.89 15.55
CA GLU A 431 -9.95 -19.75 15.29
C GLU A 431 -9.12 -19.73 16.59
N LEU A 432 -9.61 -19.06 17.61
CA LEU A 432 -8.88 -18.78 18.83
C LEU A 432 -9.30 -19.65 20.01
N ASP A 433 -10.54 -20.09 20.02
CA ASP A 433 -11.12 -21.05 20.97
C ASP A 433 -11.98 -22.07 20.22
N PRO A 434 -11.38 -23.17 19.74
CA PRO A 434 -12.09 -24.23 19.03
C PRO A 434 -13.15 -24.96 19.87
N ASP A 435 -13.04 -24.89 21.21
CA ASP A 435 -13.91 -25.57 22.15
C ASP A 435 -15.10 -24.70 22.66
N THR A 436 -15.19 -23.45 22.18
CA THR A 436 -16.31 -22.56 22.56
C THR A 436 -17.66 -23.18 22.21
N SER A 437 -18.63 -23.10 23.13
CA SER A 437 -20.00 -23.57 22.84
C SER A 437 -20.79 -22.62 21.95
N HIS A 438 -20.31 -21.39 21.77
CA HIS A 438 -20.91 -20.37 20.91
C HIS A 438 -19.89 -19.80 19.91
N PRO A 439 -19.52 -20.57 18.86
CA PRO A 439 -18.60 -20.12 17.82
C PRO A 439 -19.30 -19.11 16.88
N VAL A 440 -19.43 -17.85 17.32
CA VAL A 440 -20.09 -16.78 16.54
C VAL A 440 -19.29 -16.38 15.30
N ILE A 441 -18.01 -16.71 15.29
CA ILE A 441 -17.10 -16.60 14.13
C ILE A 441 -16.53 -17.99 13.85
N HIS A 442 -16.67 -18.47 12.62
CA HIS A 442 -16.36 -19.85 12.24
C HIS A 442 -15.83 -19.95 10.79
N LEU A 443 -15.20 -21.08 10.46
CA LEU A 443 -14.87 -21.41 9.06
C LEU A 443 -16.14 -21.71 8.28
N MET A 444 -16.25 -21.22 7.05
CA MET A 444 -17.31 -21.62 6.16
C MET A 444 -17.14 -23.09 5.73
N PRO A 445 -18.25 -23.86 5.53
CA PRO A 445 -18.19 -25.29 5.21
C PRO A 445 -17.36 -25.65 3.98
N ASP A 446 -17.29 -24.78 2.99
CA ASP A 446 -16.52 -24.92 1.76
C ASP A 446 -15.01 -24.64 1.93
N GLN A 447 -14.57 -24.15 3.09
CA GLN A 447 -13.15 -23.95 3.45
C GLN A 447 -12.57 -25.10 4.30
N ASN A 448 -13.36 -26.11 4.62
CA ASN A 448 -12.91 -27.28 5.37
C ASN A 448 -12.09 -28.24 4.47
N GLY A 449 -10.88 -28.60 4.92
CA GLY A 449 -10.04 -29.62 4.27
C GLY A 449 -8.88 -29.13 3.43
N VAL A 450 -8.53 -27.85 3.52
CA VAL A 450 -7.34 -27.29 2.86
C VAL A 450 -6.15 -27.33 3.84
N GLU A 451 -5.15 -28.18 3.56
CA GLU A 451 -4.00 -28.42 4.44
C GLU A 451 -2.93 -27.32 4.37
N ASP A 452 -2.87 -26.56 3.27
CA ASP A 452 -1.88 -25.50 3.09
C ASP A 452 -2.32 -24.18 3.75
N ILE A 453 -1.49 -23.63 4.66
CA ILE A 453 -1.73 -22.34 5.32
C ILE A 453 -1.73 -21.20 4.30
N GLY A 454 -0.90 -21.29 3.25
CA GLY A 454 -0.86 -20.33 2.15
C GLY A 454 -1.93 -20.62 1.09
N GLY A 455 -2.74 -19.61 0.72
CA GLY A 455 -3.73 -19.73 -0.35
C GLY A 455 -5.14 -20.15 0.08
N THR A 456 -5.42 -20.22 1.39
CA THR A 456 -6.76 -20.55 1.94
C THR A 456 -7.52 -19.32 2.45
N LEU A 457 -6.88 -18.15 2.40
CA LEU A 457 -7.49 -16.88 2.77
C LEU A 457 -8.43 -16.39 1.67
N ARG A 458 -9.47 -15.69 2.06
CA ARG A 458 -10.23 -14.82 1.17
C ARG A 458 -9.39 -13.57 0.94
N LEU A 459 -8.77 -13.47 -0.24
CA LEU A 459 -7.80 -12.44 -0.60
C LEU A 459 -8.29 -11.60 -1.78
N GLY A 460 -8.07 -10.27 -1.71
CA GLY A 460 -8.40 -9.34 -2.78
C GLY A 460 -9.81 -8.78 -2.68
N SER A 461 -10.30 -8.24 -3.78
CA SER A 461 -11.53 -7.47 -3.85
C SER A 461 -12.75 -8.36 -3.99
N TYR A 462 -13.74 -8.14 -3.12
CA TYR A 462 -15.03 -8.84 -3.16
C TYR A 462 -16.20 -7.86 -3.09
N PRO A 463 -17.31 -8.17 -3.77
CA PRO A 463 -18.51 -7.35 -3.72
C PRO A 463 -19.26 -7.51 -2.40
N CYS A 464 -19.79 -6.39 -1.90
CA CYS A 464 -20.67 -6.32 -0.76
C CYS A 464 -21.91 -5.48 -1.11
N ILE A 465 -23.10 -5.98 -0.78
CA ILE A 465 -24.38 -5.27 -0.94
C ILE A 465 -24.72 -4.60 0.39
N LEU A 466 -24.87 -3.28 0.36
CA LEU A 466 -25.19 -2.47 1.53
C LEU A 466 -26.70 -2.33 1.74
N ASP A 467 -27.13 -2.41 3.00
CA ASP A 467 -28.49 -2.05 3.39
C ASP A 467 -28.71 -0.53 3.23
N LYS A 468 -29.72 -0.14 2.46
CA LYS A 468 -30.03 1.27 2.12
C LYS A 468 -30.31 2.16 3.33
N THR A 469 -30.60 1.58 4.48
CA THR A 469 -30.89 2.30 5.73
C THR A 469 -29.68 2.29 6.69
N SER A 470 -28.51 1.84 6.24
CA SER A 470 -27.28 1.79 7.02
C SER A 470 -26.51 3.12 6.97
N LYS A 471 -25.67 3.36 7.99
CA LYS A 471 -24.71 4.46 7.97
C LYS A 471 -23.69 4.28 6.82
N ALA A 472 -23.23 3.04 6.61
CA ALA A 472 -22.32 2.69 5.53
C ALA A 472 -22.88 3.09 4.16
N TYR A 473 -24.14 2.72 3.86
CA TYR A 473 -24.78 3.13 2.60
C TYR A 473 -24.79 4.66 2.41
N GLY A 474 -25.10 5.40 3.48
CA GLY A 474 -25.10 6.87 3.44
C GLY A 474 -23.74 7.47 3.11
N LEU A 475 -22.64 6.79 3.48
CA LEU A 475 -21.27 7.23 3.21
C LEU A 475 -20.77 6.85 1.82
N TYR A 476 -21.01 5.60 1.40
CA TYR A 476 -20.59 5.13 0.07
C TYR A 476 -21.45 5.68 -1.07
N GLY A 477 -22.73 5.98 -0.80
CA GLY A 477 -23.67 6.50 -1.80
C GLY A 477 -24.04 5.51 -2.91
N GLN A 478 -23.72 4.22 -2.73
CA GLN A 478 -24.00 3.15 -3.70
C GLN A 478 -24.35 1.84 -3.01
N GLU A 479 -25.16 1.01 -3.67
CA GLU A 479 -25.68 -0.23 -3.11
C GLU A 479 -24.63 -1.37 -3.11
N THR A 480 -23.87 -1.47 -4.18
CA THR A 480 -22.80 -2.49 -4.30
C THR A 480 -21.45 -1.83 -4.21
N ILE A 481 -20.66 -2.27 -3.26
CA ILE A 481 -19.27 -1.83 -3.07
C ILE A 481 -18.32 -2.99 -3.26
N HIS A 482 -17.05 -2.70 -3.48
CA HIS A 482 -15.99 -3.69 -3.60
C HIS A 482 -14.88 -3.33 -2.64
N GLU A 483 -14.57 -4.23 -1.71
CA GLU A 483 -13.52 -4.03 -0.70
C GLU A 483 -12.53 -5.18 -0.69
N ARG A 484 -11.28 -4.89 -0.27
CA ARG A 484 -10.22 -5.90 -0.18
C ARG A 484 -10.31 -6.66 1.12
N HIS A 485 -10.09 -7.97 1.04
CA HIS A 485 -10.15 -8.92 2.15
C HIS A 485 -8.82 -9.63 2.36
N ARG A 486 -8.57 -10.02 3.62
CA ARG A 486 -7.44 -10.85 4.04
C ARG A 486 -7.81 -11.62 5.31
N HIS A 487 -8.67 -12.63 5.18
CA HIS A 487 -9.13 -13.42 6.33
C HIS A 487 -9.62 -14.80 5.88
N ARG A 488 -9.83 -15.69 6.87
CA ARG A 488 -10.33 -17.05 6.66
C ARG A 488 -11.67 -17.29 7.36
N TYR A 489 -11.84 -16.67 8.54
CA TYR A 489 -12.99 -16.87 9.40
C TYR A 489 -14.05 -15.82 9.13
N GLU A 490 -15.32 -16.24 9.21
CA GLU A 490 -16.50 -15.46 8.86
C GLU A 490 -17.55 -15.51 9.98
N VAL A 491 -18.53 -14.63 9.94
CA VAL A 491 -19.67 -14.64 10.85
C VAL A 491 -20.46 -15.94 10.66
N ASN A 492 -20.67 -16.67 11.75
CA ASN A 492 -21.47 -17.89 11.71
C ASN A 492 -22.97 -17.56 11.52
N ASN A 493 -23.53 -18.09 10.44
CA ASN A 493 -24.91 -17.81 10.03
C ASN A 493 -25.96 -18.22 11.07
N ASP A 494 -25.66 -19.22 11.92
CA ASP A 494 -26.57 -19.72 12.96
C ASP A 494 -26.86 -18.66 14.02
N TYR A 495 -25.99 -17.66 14.17
CA TYR A 495 -26.12 -16.58 15.16
C TYR A 495 -26.71 -15.27 14.61
N ARG A 496 -26.93 -15.15 13.30
CA ARG A 496 -27.43 -13.91 12.67
C ARG A 496 -28.75 -13.45 13.29
N GLN A 497 -29.69 -14.36 13.50
CA GLN A 497 -30.99 -14.05 14.07
C GLN A 497 -30.84 -13.48 15.48
N ALA A 498 -30.08 -14.15 16.34
CA ALA A 498 -29.85 -13.70 17.71
C ALA A 498 -29.20 -12.32 17.77
N LEU A 499 -28.19 -12.05 16.92
CA LEU A 499 -27.53 -10.75 16.84
C LEU A 499 -28.51 -9.63 16.40
N THR A 500 -29.34 -9.89 15.39
CA THR A 500 -30.27 -8.89 14.86
C THR A 500 -31.43 -8.61 15.79
N GLU A 501 -31.99 -9.62 16.46
CA GLU A 501 -33.06 -9.48 17.46
C GLU A 501 -32.62 -8.62 18.67
N HIS A 502 -31.31 -8.59 18.96
CA HIS A 502 -30.75 -7.78 20.05
C HIS A 502 -30.22 -6.40 19.60
N GLY A 503 -30.45 -6.02 18.31
CA GLY A 503 -30.18 -4.66 17.83
C GLY A 503 -28.89 -4.48 17.03
N MET A 504 -28.14 -5.55 16.71
CA MET A 504 -27.06 -5.46 15.72
C MET A 504 -27.63 -5.50 14.30
N LYS A 505 -27.24 -4.57 13.46
CA LYS A 505 -27.63 -4.51 12.06
C LYS A 505 -26.56 -5.15 11.18
N LEU A 506 -26.94 -6.09 10.33
CA LEU A 506 -26.07 -6.62 9.27
C LEU A 506 -26.15 -5.65 8.08
N SER A 507 -25.27 -4.67 8.06
CA SER A 507 -25.35 -3.54 7.15
C SER A 507 -24.72 -3.80 5.78
N GLY A 508 -23.91 -4.86 5.64
CA GLY A 508 -23.34 -5.30 4.37
C GLY A 508 -23.30 -6.82 4.30
N ILE A 509 -23.71 -7.36 3.14
CA ILE A 509 -23.81 -8.82 2.92
C ILE A 509 -23.27 -9.15 1.52
N SER A 510 -22.63 -10.32 1.36
CA SER A 510 -22.22 -10.83 0.04
C SER A 510 -23.41 -10.99 -0.91
N PRO A 511 -23.24 -10.88 -2.25
CA PRO A 511 -24.34 -10.97 -3.21
C PRO A 511 -25.18 -12.25 -3.13
N ASP A 512 -24.57 -13.36 -2.69
CA ASP A 512 -25.26 -14.65 -2.47
C ASP A 512 -25.97 -14.74 -1.11
N GLY A 513 -25.87 -13.68 -0.29
CA GLY A 513 -26.50 -13.59 1.03
C GLY A 513 -25.82 -14.41 2.13
N ARG A 514 -24.71 -15.11 1.83
CA ARG A 514 -24.09 -16.08 2.75
C ARG A 514 -23.13 -15.46 3.76
N ILE A 515 -22.44 -14.38 3.41
CA ILE A 515 -21.37 -13.78 4.20
C ILE A 515 -21.80 -12.41 4.72
N VAL A 516 -21.56 -12.16 5.99
CA VAL A 516 -21.75 -10.84 6.62
C VAL A 516 -20.45 -10.04 6.47
N GLU A 517 -20.52 -8.97 5.69
CA GLU A 517 -19.37 -8.12 5.37
C GLU A 517 -19.24 -6.91 6.30
N MET A 518 -20.39 -6.41 6.80
CA MET A 518 -20.44 -5.24 7.67
C MET A 518 -21.53 -5.37 8.73
N VAL A 519 -21.25 -4.81 9.92
CA VAL A 519 -22.22 -4.71 11.01
C VAL A 519 -22.23 -3.29 11.59
N GLU A 520 -23.40 -2.88 12.09
CA GLU A 520 -23.61 -1.60 12.76
C GLU A 520 -24.49 -1.77 14.01
N ILE A 521 -24.34 -0.86 14.96
CA ILE A 521 -25.32 -0.64 16.03
C ILE A 521 -26.04 0.68 15.71
N PRO A 522 -27.30 0.63 15.24
CA PRO A 522 -28.02 1.82 14.75
C PRO A 522 -28.19 2.91 15.79
N ASP A 523 -28.51 2.53 17.03
CA ASP A 523 -28.78 3.45 18.15
C ASP A 523 -27.50 4.06 18.76
N HIS A 524 -26.32 3.55 18.37
CA HIS A 524 -25.05 4.13 18.78
C HIS A 524 -24.70 5.34 17.87
N PRO A 525 -24.10 6.42 18.41
CA PRO A 525 -23.69 7.58 17.59
C PRO A 525 -22.92 7.21 16.34
N TRP A 526 -21.93 6.33 16.48
CA TRP A 526 -21.19 5.72 15.39
C TRP A 526 -20.60 4.38 15.86
N PHE A 527 -21.14 3.27 15.39
CA PHE A 527 -20.55 1.95 15.60
C PHE A 527 -20.66 1.18 14.30
N VAL A 528 -19.56 1.11 13.58
CA VAL A 528 -19.46 0.44 12.28
C VAL A 528 -18.26 -0.49 12.28
N ALA A 529 -18.45 -1.69 11.78
CA ALA A 529 -17.36 -2.63 11.60
C ALA A 529 -17.49 -3.40 10.30
N THR A 530 -16.36 -3.67 9.66
CA THR A 530 -16.27 -4.38 8.38
C THR A 530 -15.29 -5.54 8.45
N GLN A 531 -15.60 -6.62 7.74
CA GLN A 531 -14.71 -7.76 7.58
C GLN A 531 -13.55 -7.46 6.60
N ALA A 532 -13.74 -6.45 5.78
CA ALA A 532 -12.77 -5.98 4.80
C ALA A 532 -11.64 -5.13 5.42
N HIS A 533 -10.69 -4.76 4.58
CA HIS A 533 -9.57 -3.87 4.83
C HIS A 533 -9.71 -2.59 3.98
N PRO A 534 -10.64 -1.67 4.31
CA PRO A 534 -10.86 -0.44 3.55
C PRO A 534 -9.65 0.52 3.57
N GLU A 535 -8.76 0.37 4.55
CA GLU A 535 -7.50 1.13 4.63
C GLU A 535 -6.63 0.97 3.38
N PHE A 536 -6.66 -0.17 2.72
CA PHE A 536 -5.88 -0.41 1.50
C PHE A 536 -6.38 0.41 0.30
N LYS A 537 -7.64 0.85 0.32
CA LYS A 537 -8.25 1.63 -0.76
C LYS A 537 -8.29 3.14 -0.50
N SER A 538 -7.85 3.59 0.68
CA SER A 538 -7.81 5.01 1.00
C SER A 538 -6.67 5.72 0.26
N ARG A 539 -6.96 6.89 -0.32
CA ARG A 539 -6.01 7.75 -1.03
C ARG A 539 -6.00 9.15 -0.40
N PRO A 540 -4.89 9.89 -0.44
CA PRO A 540 -4.83 11.23 0.15
C PRO A 540 -5.80 12.22 -0.53
N ASN A 541 -5.96 12.12 -1.85
CA ASN A 541 -6.90 12.92 -2.66
C ASN A 541 -8.32 12.31 -2.72
N ARG A 542 -8.50 11.06 -2.33
CA ARG A 542 -9.78 10.35 -2.32
C ARG A 542 -9.89 9.48 -1.05
N PRO A 543 -10.08 10.11 0.12
CA PRO A 543 -10.20 9.42 1.41
C PRO A 543 -11.33 8.39 1.39
N HIS A 544 -11.07 7.24 2.01
CA HIS A 544 -12.06 6.18 2.07
C HIS A 544 -13.29 6.60 2.90
N PRO A 545 -14.54 6.36 2.42
CA PRO A 545 -15.77 6.84 3.06
C PRO A 545 -15.91 6.47 4.54
N LEU A 546 -15.57 5.23 4.92
CA LEU A 546 -15.65 4.77 6.32
C LEU A 546 -14.70 5.55 7.24
N PHE A 547 -13.47 5.84 6.79
CA PHE A 547 -12.51 6.62 7.58
C PHE A 547 -12.93 8.08 7.67
N SER A 548 -13.39 8.67 6.58
CA SER A 548 -13.92 10.05 6.58
C SER A 548 -15.11 10.20 7.53
N GLY A 549 -16.08 9.30 7.45
CA GLY A 549 -17.27 9.32 8.34
C GLY A 549 -16.92 9.01 9.80
N PHE A 550 -15.95 8.14 10.06
CA PHE A 550 -15.48 7.87 11.42
C PHE A 550 -14.83 9.11 12.05
N ILE A 551 -13.98 9.81 11.32
CA ILE A 551 -13.35 11.06 11.80
C ILE A 551 -14.41 12.15 12.01
N GLU A 552 -15.39 12.29 11.10
CA GLU A 552 -16.51 13.21 11.29
C GLU A 552 -17.28 12.92 12.59
N ALA A 553 -17.55 11.64 12.85
CA ALA A 553 -18.23 11.23 14.08
C ALA A 553 -17.38 11.50 15.34
N ALA A 554 -16.07 11.26 15.26
CA ALA A 554 -15.14 11.52 16.35
C ALA A 554 -15.04 13.03 16.68
N LEU A 555 -15.04 13.89 15.67
CA LEU A 555 -15.11 15.35 15.83
C LEU A 555 -16.42 15.79 16.51
N LYS A 556 -17.56 15.23 16.10
CA LYS A 556 -18.86 15.49 16.76
C LYS A 556 -18.91 15.01 18.19
N ASN A 557 -18.19 13.93 18.52
CA ASN A 557 -18.09 13.44 19.89
C ASN A 557 -17.25 14.35 20.80
N GLN A 558 -16.25 15.01 20.25
CA GLN A 558 -15.41 15.98 20.97
C GLN A 558 -16.20 17.24 21.40
N GLU A 559 -17.23 17.62 20.64
CA GLU A 559 -18.06 18.80 20.90
C GLU A 559 -19.10 18.58 22.02
N LYS A 560 -19.26 17.32 22.51
CA LYS A 560 -20.16 16.96 23.61
C LYS A 560 -19.47 17.08 24.97
#